data_8d2d0db6610586843f4b7a803c376531
#
_entry.id   8d2d0db6610586843f4b7a803c376531
#
_cell.length_a   1.000
_cell.length_b   1.000
_cell.length_c   1.000
_cell.angle_alpha   90.00
_cell.angle_beta   90.00
_cell.angle_gamma   90.00
#
_symmetry.space_group_name_H-M   'P 1'
#
loop_
_entity.id
_entity.type
_entity.pdbx_description
1 polymer ?
#
loop_
_entity_poly.entity_id
_entity_poly.type
_entity_poly.pdbx_seq_one_letter_code
_entity_poly.pdbx_strand_id
1 'polypeptide(L)'
;MRGFSPSEMALPNHPDTAYEYIKTLVDCGYQWVLVQEHTVERPENGHGPDKKHLPHRLVCTNSKGETVSIIALVKTQGSDTKLVAQMQPYYEAKSLSRWELAGQSVPPLVTQIADGENGGVMMNEFPGMFFQVTHEASGSGVPMMNATEYLEHLFAAGVKEADL
;
A
#
# COMPACT_ATOMS: atom_id res chain seq x y z
N MET A 1 -7.82 3.41 -14.38
CA MET A 1 -6.99 2.78 -13.33
C MET A 1 -6.23 3.89 -12.64
N ARG A 2 -6.35 4.03 -11.33
CA ARG A 2 -5.76 5.18 -10.60
C ARG A 2 -4.47 4.85 -9.86
N GLY A 3 -4.12 3.59 -9.74
CA GLY A 3 -2.96 3.12 -9.02
C GLY A 3 -1.97 2.34 -9.84
N PHE A 4 -0.74 2.30 -9.38
CA PHE A 4 0.35 1.59 -10.00
C PHE A 4 1.09 0.71 -8.97
N SER A 5 1.41 -0.51 -9.36
CA SER A 5 2.30 -1.39 -8.61
C SER A 5 3.57 -1.60 -9.43
N PRO A 6 4.71 -1.07 -8.98
CA PRO A 6 5.99 -1.38 -9.61
C PRO A 6 6.29 -2.88 -9.55
N SER A 7 7.14 -3.37 -10.46
CA SER A 7 7.67 -4.73 -10.34
C SER A 7 8.35 -4.90 -8.99
N GLU A 8 7.99 -5.95 -8.24
CA GLU A 8 8.45 -6.20 -6.87
C GLU A 8 8.17 -5.05 -5.89
N MET A 9 7.29 -4.11 -6.27
CA MET A 9 7.02 -2.87 -5.52
C MET A 9 8.29 -2.06 -5.19
N ALA A 10 9.35 -2.28 -5.97
CA ALA A 10 10.64 -1.62 -5.79
C ALA A 10 10.63 -0.24 -6.43
N LEU A 11 11.18 0.74 -5.71
CA LEU A 11 11.45 2.07 -6.23
C LEU A 11 12.95 2.20 -6.56
N PRO A 12 13.31 2.96 -7.60
CA PRO A 12 14.70 3.33 -7.82
C PRO A 12 15.26 4.08 -6.60
N ASN A 13 16.47 3.75 -6.18
CA ASN A 13 17.13 4.41 -5.04
C ASN A 13 17.99 5.62 -5.42
N HIS A 14 18.26 5.85 -6.72
CA HIS A 14 18.94 7.06 -7.16
C HIS A 14 17.94 8.22 -7.25
N PRO A 15 18.22 9.39 -6.62
CA PRO A 15 17.26 10.49 -6.50
C PRO A 15 16.67 10.95 -7.85
N ASP A 16 17.51 11.17 -8.88
CA ASP A 16 17.03 11.62 -10.19
C ASP A 16 16.15 10.55 -10.85
N THR A 17 16.51 9.26 -10.71
CA THR A 17 15.73 8.17 -11.29
C THR A 17 14.40 7.99 -10.57
N ALA A 18 14.38 8.09 -9.24
CA ALA A 18 13.17 8.04 -8.44
C ALA A 18 12.23 9.20 -8.78
N TYR A 19 12.78 10.40 -8.90
CA TYR A 19 12.04 11.59 -9.32
C TYR A 19 11.37 11.40 -10.69
N GLU A 20 12.15 11.03 -11.73
CA GLU A 20 11.62 10.83 -13.07
C GLU A 20 10.60 9.70 -13.14
N TYR A 21 10.82 8.63 -12.37
CA TYR A 21 9.87 7.53 -12.28
C TYR A 21 8.51 7.98 -11.71
N ILE A 22 8.51 8.64 -10.56
CA ILE A 22 7.29 9.12 -9.93
C ILE A 22 6.64 10.23 -10.77
N LYS A 23 7.44 11.14 -11.35
CA LYS A 23 6.94 12.17 -12.25
C LYS A 23 6.21 11.56 -13.44
N THR A 24 6.77 10.52 -14.05
CA THR A 24 6.13 9.82 -15.16
C THR A 24 4.77 9.21 -14.73
N LEU A 25 4.68 8.59 -13.55
CA LEU A 25 3.42 8.07 -13.05
C LEU A 25 2.37 9.17 -12.88
N VAL A 26 2.76 10.29 -12.29
CA VAL A 26 1.87 11.45 -12.09
C VAL A 26 1.42 12.03 -13.42
N ASP A 27 2.33 12.22 -14.37
CA ASP A 27 2.04 12.74 -15.71
C ASP A 27 1.10 11.80 -16.50
N CYS A 28 1.18 10.49 -16.25
CA CYS A 28 0.26 9.49 -16.78
C CYS A 28 -1.10 9.43 -16.05
N GLY A 29 -1.31 10.23 -15.01
CA GLY A 29 -2.55 10.33 -14.27
C GLY A 29 -2.73 9.29 -13.16
N TYR A 30 -1.67 8.60 -12.75
CA TYR A 30 -1.71 7.75 -11.56
C TYR A 30 -1.77 8.60 -10.29
N GLN A 31 -2.59 8.17 -9.33
CA GLN A 31 -2.84 8.89 -8.08
C GLN A 31 -2.13 8.25 -6.88
N TRP A 32 -1.85 6.95 -6.95
CA TRP A 32 -1.17 6.23 -5.89
C TRP A 32 -0.25 5.14 -6.44
N VAL A 33 0.74 4.79 -5.64
CA VAL A 33 1.71 3.72 -5.93
C VAL A 33 1.81 2.78 -4.73
N LEU A 34 1.93 1.47 -5.00
CA LEU A 34 2.22 0.48 -3.97
C LEU A 34 3.75 0.35 -3.82
N VAL A 35 4.25 0.43 -2.58
CA VAL A 35 5.68 0.39 -2.28
C VAL A 35 5.97 -0.56 -1.13
N GLN A 36 7.16 -1.15 -1.13
CA GLN A 36 7.63 -1.92 0.03
C GLN A 36 8.09 -0.98 1.16
N GLU A 37 7.83 -1.36 2.43
CA GLU A 37 8.17 -0.51 3.58
C GLU A 37 9.66 -0.18 3.68
N HIS A 38 10.55 -1.06 3.21
CA HIS A 38 12.00 -0.85 3.25
C HIS A 38 12.55 -0.02 2.09
N THR A 39 11.71 0.35 1.11
CA THR A 39 12.10 1.20 -0.02
C THR A 39 11.76 2.67 0.18
N VAL A 40 11.15 2.99 1.31
CA VAL A 40 10.75 4.35 1.68
C VAL A 40 11.21 4.67 3.09
N GLU A 41 11.56 5.94 3.32
CA GLU A 41 12.05 6.41 4.60
C GLU A 41 11.45 7.78 4.96
N ARG A 42 11.45 8.09 6.24
CA ARG A 42 11.06 9.41 6.73
C ARG A 42 12.22 10.39 6.57
N PRO A 43 11.98 11.59 6.02
CA PRO A 43 13.04 12.57 5.79
C PRO A 43 13.74 13.03 7.08
N GLU A 44 13.05 12.95 8.22
CA GLU A 44 13.57 13.45 9.50
C GLU A 44 14.68 12.56 10.09
N ASN A 45 14.69 11.26 9.79
CA ASN A 45 15.56 10.31 10.49
C ASN A 45 16.02 9.10 9.66
N GLY A 46 15.57 8.95 8.43
CA GLY A 46 15.91 7.81 7.56
C GLY A 46 15.31 6.47 7.99
N HIS A 47 14.36 6.45 8.93
CA HIS A 47 13.65 5.24 9.30
C HIS A 47 12.39 5.04 8.44
N GLY A 48 11.90 3.82 8.37
CA GLY A 48 10.64 3.51 7.69
C GLY A 48 9.44 4.24 8.31
N PRO A 49 8.27 4.23 7.62
CA PRO A 49 7.08 4.94 8.09
C PRO A 49 6.54 4.36 9.40
N ASP A 50 6.19 5.22 10.36
CA ASP A 50 5.66 4.79 11.67
C ASP A 50 4.28 4.14 11.58
N LYS A 51 3.42 4.72 10.74
CA LYS A 51 2.04 4.28 10.55
C LYS A 51 1.87 3.59 9.21
N LYS A 52 2.66 2.54 8.98
CA LYS A 52 2.75 1.83 7.69
C LYS A 52 1.44 1.26 7.15
N HIS A 53 0.41 1.15 7.97
CA HIS A 53 -0.93 0.74 7.56
C HIS A 53 -1.86 1.91 7.19
N LEU A 54 -1.31 3.12 7.10
CA LEU A 54 -2.00 4.29 6.55
C LEU A 54 -1.34 4.70 5.22
N PRO A 55 -2.05 5.42 4.36
CA PRO A 55 -1.43 6.02 3.18
C PRO A 55 -0.48 7.14 3.61
N HIS A 56 0.55 7.36 2.82
CA HIS A 56 1.56 8.39 3.02
C HIS A 56 1.74 9.22 1.76
N ARG A 57 2.20 10.43 1.92
CA ARG A 57 2.67 11.25 0.81
C ARG A 57 4.13 10.90 0.51
N LEU A 58 4.36 10.18 -0.57
CA LEU A 58 5.71 9.92 -1.09
C LEU A 58 6.22 11.16 -1.82
N VAL A 59 7.37 11.66 -1.42
CA VAL A 59 8.03 12.80 -2.05
C VAL A 59 9.39 12.36 -2.58
N CYS A 60 9.64 12.62 -3.86
CA CYS A 60 10.95 12.41 -4.50
C CYS A 60 11.54 13.76 -4.88
N THR A 61 12.82 13.97 -4.54
CA THR A 61 13.57 15.19 -4.87
C THR A 61 14.78 14.82 -5.73
N ASN A 62 14.93 15.48 -6.88
CA ASN A 62 16.07 15.25 -7.75
C ASN A 62 17.32 16.07 -7.33
N SER A 63 18.44 15.85 -8.02
CA SER A 63 19.70 16.55 -7.76
C SER A 63 19.65 18.06 -7.98
N LYS A 64 18.62 18.57 -8.68
CA LYS A 64 18.37 20.01 -8.91
C LYS A 64 17.47 20.63 -7.85
N GLY A 65 16.97 19.84 -6.88
CA GLY A 65 16.03 20.29 -5.85
C GLY A 65 14.58 20.37 -6.30
N GLU A 66 14.24 19.86 -7.48
CA GLU A 66 12.85 19.75 -7.92
C GLU A 66 12.17 18.59 -7.21
N THR A 67 10.90 18.76 -6.84
CA THR A 67 10.13 17.76 -6.10
C THR A 67 8.90 17.30 -6.87
N VAL A 68 8.54 16.04 -6.70
CA VAL A 68 7.28 15.46 -7.14
C VAL A 68 6.72 14.59 -6.02
N SER A 69 5.40 14.48 -5.94
CA SER A 69 4.76 13.62 -4.93
C SER A 69 3.60 12.82 -5.51
N ILE A 70 3.36 11.66 -4.87
CA ILE A 70 2.24 10.77 -5.15
C ILE A 70 1.83 10.10 -3.83
N ILE A 71 0.61 9.59 -3.74
CA ILE A 71 0.20 8.81 -2.57
C ILE A 71 0.91 7.45 -2.60
N ALA A 72 1.54 7.06 -1.51
CA ALA A 72 2.10 5.72 -1.31
C ALA A 72 1.21 4.89 -0.40
N LEU A 73 0.91 3.68 -0.83
CA LEU A 73 0.38 2.62 0.01
C LEU A 73 1.51 1.65 0.32
N VAL A 74 1.72 1.37 1.58
CA VAL A 74 2.89 0.61 2.03
C VAL A 74 2.52 -0.86 2.20
N LYS A 75 3.28 -1.74 1.53
CA LYS A 75 3.27 -3.17 1.83
C LYS A 75 4.26 -3.44 2.95
N THR A 76 3.76 -3.98 4.05
CA THR A 76 4.58 -4.38 5.18
C THR A 76 5.36 -5.66 4.89
N GLN A 77 6.53 -5.82 5.49
CA GLN A 77 7.39 -6.98 5.26
C GLN A 77 6.88 -8.30 5.86
N GLY A 78 5.91 -8.24 6.77
CA GLY A 78 5.41 -9.43 7.45
C GLY A 78 4.68 -10.45 6.58
N SER A 79 4.40 -10.12 5.32
CA SER A 79 3.70 -11.00 4.38
C SER A 79 4.63 -11.45 3.25
N ASP A 80 5.40 -12.52 3.51
CA ASP A 80 6.09 -13.23 2.45
C ASP A 80 5.11 -14.09 1.61
N THR A 81 5.63 -14.70 0.56
CA THR A 81 4.85 -15.51 -0.39
C THR A 81 4.02 -16.60 0.30
N LYS A 82 4.58 -17.28 1.28
CA LYS A 82 3.89 -18.36 2.00
C LYS A 82 2.78 -17.83 2.91
N LEU A 83 3.03 -16.74 3.63
CA LEU A 83 2.04 -16.13 4.50
C LEU A 83 0.89 -15.53 3.69
N VAL A 84 1.17 -15.01 2.49
CA VAL A 84 0.13 -14.55 1.55
C VAL A 84 -0.76 -15.70 1.11
N ALA A 85 -0.20 -16.88 0.82
CA ALA A 85 -0.98 -18.06 0.47
C ALA A 85 -1.95 -18.50 1.57
N GLN A 86 -1.57 -18.30 2.82
CA GLN A 86 -2.37 -18.59 4.01
C GLN A 86 -3.29 -17.42 4.41
N MET A 87 -3.39 -16.39 3.56
CA MET A 87 -4.21 -15.19 3.80
C MET A 87 -3.86 -14.46 5.12
N GLN A 88 -2.60 -14.54 5.55
CA GLN A 88 -2.10 -13.88 6.75
C GLN A 88 -2.40 -12.37 6.80
N PRO A 89 -2.33 -11.62 5.67
CA PRO A 89 -2.70 -10.20 5.66
C PRO A 89 -4.14 -9.93 6.15
N TYR A 90 -5.09 -10.81 5.85
CA TYR A 90 -6.45 -10.68 6.37
C TYR A 90 -6.51 -10.83 7.90
N TYR A 91 -5.82 -11.83 8.45
CA TYR A 91 -5.77 -12.04 9.89
C TYR A 91 -4.99 -10.93 10.61
N GLU A 92 -3.95 -10.37 9.97
CA GLU A 92 -3.26 -9.17 10.45
C GLU A 92 -4.25 -8.00 10.52
N ALA A 93 -5.00 -7.73 9.45
CA ALA A 93 -5.99 -6.66 9.42
C ALA A 93 -7.05 -6.79 10.54
N LYS A 94 -7.48 -8.02 10.84
CA LYS A 94 -8.42 -8.28 11.95
C LYS A 94 -7.85 -7.95 13.33
N SER A 95 -6.54 -7.98 13.49
CA SER A 95 -5.86 -7.68 14.76
C SER A 95 -5.61 -6.18 14.99
N LEU A 96 -5.73 -5.36 13.94
CA LEU A 96 -5.45 -3.94 14.01
C LEU A 96 -6.67 -3.14 14.48
N SER A 97 -6.43 -2.17 15.36
CA SER A 97 -7.43 -1.17 15.74
C SER A 97 -7.45 0.00 14.75
N ARG A 98 -8.50 0.81 14.82
CA ARG A 98 -8.58 2.06 14.06
C ARG A 98 -7.50 3.05 14.54
N TRP A 99 -7.02 3.87 13.62
CA TRP A 99 -5.99 4.86 13.89
C TRP A 99 -6.51 6.27 13.65
N GLU A 100 -5.86 7.23 14.33
CA GLU A 100 -6.16 8.65 14.12
C GLU A 100 -5.33 9.20 12.94
N LEU A 101 -6.02 9.83 11.99
CA LEU A 101 -5.45 10.54 10.86
C LEU A 101 -6.24 11.84 10.63
N ALA A 102 -5.57 12.99 10.73
CA ALA A 102 -6.20 14.31 10.58
C ALA A 102 -7.44 14.52 11.48
N GLY A 103 -7.42 13.99 12.70
CA GLY A 103 -8.54 14.05 13.64
C GLY A 103 -9.71 13.13 13.30
N GLN A 104 -9.55 12.26 12.31
CA GLN A 104 -10.54 11.25 11.93
C GLN A 104 -10.07 9.86 12.40
N SER A 105 -10.99 9.09 12.95
CA SER A 105 -10.72 7.68 13.24
C SER A 105 -10.92 6.86 11.97
N VAL A 106 -9.83 6.32 11.43
CA VAL A 106 -9.81 5.61 10.14
C VAL A 106 -9.37 4.16 10.30
N PRO A 107 -9.86 3.25 9.45
CA PRO A 107 -9.40 1.87 9.45
C PRO A 107 -7.98 1.80 8.85
N PRO A 108 -7.07 1.01 9.43
CA PRO A 108 -5.79 0.71 8.79
C PRO A 108 -6.00 -0.16 7.54
N LEU A 109 -5.06 -0.09 6.60
CA LEU A 109 -5.00 -0.92 5.39
C LEU A 109 -3.88 -1.93 5.52
N VAL A 110 -4.18 -3.20 5.36
CA VAL A 110 -3.17 -4.23 5.11
C VAL A 110 -3.24 -4.61 3.64
N THR A 111 -2.11 -4.48 2.95
CA THR A 111 -2.02 -4.79 1.52
C THR A 111 -1.60 -6.24 1.32
N GLN A 112 -2.21 -6.89 0.33
CA GLN A 112 -1.84 -8.24 -0.09
C GLN A 112 -1.44 -8.21 -1.56
N ILE A 113 -0.31 -8.83 -1.86
CA ILE A 113 0.16 -9.02 -3.23
C ILE A 113 0.76 -10.42 -3.36
N ALA A 114 0.57 -11.05 -4.48
CA ALA A 114 1.19 -12.30 -4.84
C ALA A 114 1.46 -12.33 -6.34
N ASP A 115 2.49 -13.05 -6.74
CA ASP A 115 2.75 -13.31 -8.15
C ASP A 115 1.62 -14.14 -8.76
N GLY A 116 1.27 -13.86 -10.01
CA GLY A 116 0.12 -14.51 -10.66
C GLY A 116 0.24 -16.03 -10.77
N GLU A 117 1.46 -16.55 -10.91
CA GLU A 117 1.75 -17.98 -10.95
C GLU A 117 1.67 -18.68 -9.59
N ASN A 118 1.67 -17.95 -8.50
CA ASN A 118 1.62 -18.54 -7.15
C ASN A 118 0.28 -19.25 -6.88
N GLY A 119 -0.78 -18.82 -7.53
CA GLY A 119 -2.09 -19.44 -7.37
C GLY A 119 -2.22 -20.76 -8.10
N GLY A 120 -1.74 -21.86 -7.51
CA GLY A 120 -1.90 -23.20 -8.05
C GLY A 120 -0.61 -23.85 -8.59
N VAL A 121 0.48 -23.12 -8.67
CA VAL A 121 1.79 -23.65 -9.11
C VAL A 121 2.73 -23.82 -7.91
N MET A 122 2.94 -22.75 -7.15
CA MET A 122 3.85 -22.75 -6.00
C MET A 122 3.12 -22.86 -4.65
N MET A 123 1.84 -22.52 -4.61
CA MET A 123 1.02 -22.47 -3.39
C MET A 123 -0.37 -23.06 -3.68
N ASN A 124 -0.49 -24.35 -3.53
CA ASN A 124 -1.74 -25.09 -3.83
C ASN A 124 -2.90 -24.68 -2.91
N GLU A 125 -2.61 -24.22 -1.70
CA GLU A 125 -3.62 -23.78 -0.73
C GLU A 125 -4.22 -22.40 -1.05
N PHE A 126 -3.53 -21.58 -1.81
CA PHE A 126 -3.94 -20.19 -2.07
C PHE A 126 -5.36 -20.05 -2.63
N PRO A 127 -5.78 -20.79 -3.67
CA PRO A 127 -7.13 -20.62 -4.21
C PRO A 127 -8.22 -20.94 -3.19
N GLY A 128 -8.05 -22.03 -2.43
CA GLY A 128 -9.01 -22.43 -1.39
C GLY A 128 -9.10 -21.41 -0.26
N MET A 129 -7.97 -20.99 0.25
CA MET A 129 -7.89 -19.96 1.30
C MET A 129 -8.43 -18.60 0.83
N PHE A 130 -8.14 -18.21 -0.40
CA PHE A 130 -8.65 -16.97 -0.97
C PHE A 130 -10.18 -16.93 -0.99
N PHE A 131 -10.82 -18.00 -1.49
CA PHE A 131 -12.28 -18.10 -1.51
C PHE A 131 -12.88 -18.10 -0.09
N GLN A 132 -12.31 -18.88 0.81
CA GLN A 132 -12.77 -18.92 2.21
C GLN A 132 -12.71 -17.54 2.86
N VAL A 133 -11.54 -16.88 2.79
CA VAL A 133 -11.32 -15.59 3.45
C VAL A 133 -12.15 -14.49 2.78
N THR A 134 -12.31 -14.52 1.47
CA THR A 134 -13.19 -13.57 0.77
C THR A 134 -14.64 -13.70 1.26
N HIS A 135 -15.10 -14.93 1.49
CA HIS A 135 -16.42 -15.17 2.06
C HIS A 135 -16.52 -14.67 3.51
N GLU A 136 -15.52 -14.94 4.35
CA GLU A 136 -15.47 -14.44 5.73
C GLU A 136 -15.43 -12.90 5.79
N ALA A 137 -14.69 -12.27 4.90
CA ALA A 137 -14.55 -10.81 4.84
C ALA A 137 -15.85 -10.12 4.40
N SER A 138 -16.65 -10.80 3.58
CA SER A 138 -17.94 -10.27 3.10
C SER A 138 -18.89 -10.05 4.28
N GLY A 139 -19.27 -8.78 4.49
CA GLY A 139 -20.14 -8.40 5.62
C GLY A 139 -19.45 -8.35 6.99
N SER A 140 -18.14 -8.55 7.05
CA SER A 140 -17.35 -8.38 8.27
C SER A 140 -16.95 -6.91 8.49
N GLY A 141 -16.38 -6.62 9.66
CA GLY A 141 -15.76 -5.31 9.95
C GLY A 141 -14.41 -5.08 9.23
N VAL A 142 -13.91 -6.06 8.48
CA VAL A 142 -12.65 -6.04 7.73
C VAL A 142 -12.93 -6.47 6.30
N PRO A 143 -13.57 -5.61 5.49
CA PRO A 143 -13.88 -5.94 4.10
C PRO A 143 -12.63 -5.98 3.23
N MET A 144 -12.63 -6.83 2.21
CA MET A 144 -11.65 -6.77 1.13
C MET A 144 -12.11 -5.74 0.11
N MET A 145 -11.21 -4.84 -0.29
CA MET A 145 -11.50 -3.81 -1.28
C MET A 145 -10.25 -3.47 -2.09
N ASN A 146 -10.40 -2.79 -3.20
CA ASN A 146 -9.24 -2.28 -3.91
C ASN A 146 -8.72 -0.98 -3.26
N ALA A 147 -7.45 -0.66 -3.50
CA ALA A 147 -6.80 0.46 -2.88
C ALA A 147 -7.41 1.83 -3.24
N THR A 148 -7.97 1.96 -4.43
CA THR A 148 -8.69 3.20 -4.82
C THR A 148 -9.95 3.40 -3.98
N GLU A 149 -10.74 2.34 -3.76
CA GLU A 149 -11.92 2.40 -2.89
C GLU A 149 -11.54 2.76 -1.45
N TYR A 150 -10.45 2.20 -0.93
CA TYR A 150 -9.95 2.55 0.39
C TYR A 150 -9.62 4.04 0.50
N LEU A 151 -8.90 4.61 -0.46
CA LEU A 151 -8.59 6.04 -0.49
C LEU A 151 -9.87 6.89 -0.60
N GLU A 152 -10.81 6.50 -1.44
CA GLU A 152 -12.10 7.17 -1.56
C GLU A 152 -12.88 7.16 -0.23
N HIS A 153 -12.83 6.06 0.53
CA HIS A 153 -13.40 6.01 1.88
C HIS A 153 -12.74 6.98 2.86
N LEU A 154 -11.41 7.09 2.83
CA LEU A 154 -10.70 8.05 3.67
C LEU A 154 -11.07 9.50 3.33
N PHE A 155 -11.09 9.83 2.05
CA PHE A 155 -11.44 11.17 1.60
C PHE A 155 -12.91 11.52 1.88
N ALA A 156 -13.82 10.57 1.74
CA ALA A 156 -15.22 10.73 2.14
C ALA A 156 -15.39 10.93 3.66
N ALA A 157 -14.49 10.38 4.47
CA ALA A 157 -14.46 10.61 5.92
C ALA A 157 -13.85 11.97 6.31
N GLY A 158 -13.36 12.76 5.36
CA GLY A 158 -12.83 14.11 5.59
C GLY A 158 -11.31 14.22 5.63
N VAL A 159 -10.57 13.10 5.45
CA VAL A 159 -9.12 13.14 5.25
C VAL A 159 -8.81 13.80 3.91
N LYS A 160 -7.79 14.63 3.86
CA LYS A 160 -7.32 15.27 2.61
C LYS A 160 -5.98 14.68 2.21
N GLU A 161 -5.65 14.77 0.94
CA GLU A 161 -4.33 14.34 0.44
C GLU A 161 -3.17 15.06 1.14
N ALA A 162 -3.39 16.33 1.55
CA ALA A 162 -2.40 17.10 2.29
C ALA A 162 -2.15 16.60 3.73
N ASP A 163 -3.00 15.71 4.24
CA ASP A 163 -2.89 15.14 5.59
C ASP A 163 -2.06 13.85 5.62
N LEU A 164 -1.66 13.34 4.43
CA LEU A 164 -0.93 12.10 4.24
C LEU A 164 0.58 12.27 4.37
#